data_5b24c2b74cacd9993377a32910807433
#
_entry.id   5b24c2b74cacd9993377a32910807433
#
_cell.length_a   1.000
_cell.length_b   1.000
_cell.length_c   1.000
_cell.angle_alpha   90.00
_cell.angle_beta   90.00
_cell.angle_gamma   90.00
#
_symmetry.space_group_name_H-M   'P 1'
#
loop_
_entity.id
_entity.type
_entity.pdbx_description
1 polymer ?
#
loop_
_entity_poly.entity_id
_entity_poly.type
_entity_poly.pdbx_seq_one_letter_code
_entity_poly.pdbx_strand_id
1 'polypeptide(L)'
;MFGPKQGTRAVVFIDDLNMPMLEEYGAQPPIEIIRQWLDHGGWYDREELTTRKLVDIQFCAAMGPPGGGRNPVTPRMLRHFNQISICDFDDDSLRRVYTAITDWWCRRASVPKDVGLKLPGKLVEATLEIYNTIKRELLPTPMKSHYTYNMRDISKVWQGVSMIGEAPQNQLELIRLWSHETLRVFHDRLVNDEDRMWFFDFLKQMVD
;
A
#
# COMPACT_ATOMS: atom_id res chain seq x y z
N MET A 1 -4.06 -26.44 -26.60
CA MET A 1 -3.02 -25.99 -25.68
C MET A 1 -2.98 -24.48 -25.71
N PHE A 2 -3.06 -23.80 -24.59
CA PHE A 2 -3.05 -22.34 -24.47
C PHE A 2 -1.88 -21.89 -23.60
N GLY A 3 -1.29 -20.75 -23.91
CA GLY A 3 -0.14 -20.22 -23.19
C GLY A 3 0.44 -19.00 -23.88
N PRO A 4 1.52 -18.41 -23.36
CA PRO A 4 2.23 -17.31 -23.99
C PRO A 4 2.89 -17.75 -25.31
N LYS A 5 3.53 -16.81 -26.01
CA LYS A 5 4.30 -17.13 -27.23
C LYS A 5 5.34 -18.21 -26.95
N GLN A 6 5.57 -19.07 -27.92
CA GLN A 6 6.60 -20.11 -27.84
C GLN A 6 7.96 -19.54 -27.43
N GLY A 7 8.61 -20.17 -26.44
CA GLY A 7 9.88 -19.70 -25.87
C GLY A 7 9.77 -18.63 -24.78
N THR A 8 8.54 -18.23 -24.40
CA THR A 8 8.31 -17.32 -23.28
C THR A 8 7.51 -17.98 -22.18
N ARG A 9 7.54 -17.41 -20.96
CA ARG A 9 6.70 -17.78 -19.82
C ARG A 9 5.88 -16.60 -19.39
N ALA A 10 4.64 -16.83 -18.97
CA ALA A 10 3.78 -15.82 -18.38
C ALA A 10 3.81 -15.96 -16.84
N VAL A 11 4.01 -14.85 -16.14
CA VAL A 11 3.83 -14.78 -14.69
C VAL A 11 2.54 -14.02 -14.44
N VAL A 12 1.59 -14.67 -13.77
CA VAL A 12 0.33 -14.06 -13.36
C VAL A 12 0.45 -13.71 -11.88
N PHE A 13 0.47 -12.41 -11.59
CA PHE A 13 0.48 -11.92 -10.22
C PHE A 13 -0.93 -11.62 -9.74
N ILE A 14 -1.30 -12.16 -8.59
CA ILE A 14 -2.61 -11.99 -7.98
C ILE A 14 -2.40 -11.23 -6.67
N ASP A 15 -2.84 -9.98 -6.65
CA ASP A 15 -2.86 -9.18 -5.43
C ASP A 15 -4.14 -9.47 -4.63
N ASP A 16 -4.05 -9.41 -3.31
CA ASP A 16 -5.15 -9.69 -2.38
C ASP A 16 -5.89 -11.01 -2.69
N LEU A 17 -5.15 -12.13 -2.84
CA LEU A 17 -5.71 -13.45 -3.17
C LEU A 17 -6.88 -13.85 -2.27
N ASN A 18 -6.90 -13.41 -1.02
CA ASN A 18 -7.93 -13.74 -0.02
C ASN A 18 -9.08 -12.71 0.07
N MET A 19 -9.24 -11.85 -0.92
CA MET A 19 -10.33 -10.87 -0.97
C MET A 19 -11.68 -11.45 -1.38
N PRO A 20 -11.78 -12.47 -2.25
CA PRO A 20 -13.06 -13.05 -2.63
C PRO A 20 -13.88 -13.50 -1.42
N MET A 21 -15.17 -13.17 -1.42
CA MET A 21 -16.10 -13.56 -0.37
C MET A 21 -16.31 -15.07 -0.34
N LEU A 22 -16.55 -15.59 0.85
CA LEU A 22 -17.02 -16.96 1.03
C LEU A 22 -18.49 -17.04 0.65
N GLU A 23 -18.85 -18.07 -0.12
CA GLU A 23 -20.24 -18.43 -0.37
C GLU A 23 -20.85 -19.13 0.86
N GLU A 24 -22.14 -19.42 0.81
CA GLU A 24 -22.90 -20.05 1.89
C GLU A 24 -22.23 -21.33 2.43
N TYR A 25 -21.61 -22.11 1.56
CA TYR A 25 -20.91 -23.36 1.92
C TYR A 25 -19.39 -23.18 2.03
N GLY A 26 -18.91 -21.94 2.13
CA GLY A 26 -17.50 -21.62 2.36
C GLY A 26 -16.60 -21.72 1.11
N ALA A 27 -17.16 -21.85 -0.09
CA ALA A 27 -16.40 -21.83 -1.32
C ALA A 27 -16.02 -20.40 -1.71
N GLN A 28 -14.87 -20.25 -2.37
CA GLN A 28 -14.40 -18.99 -2.98
C GLN A 28 -14.19 -19.23 -4.48
N PRO A 29 -15.22 -19.07 -5.33
CA PRO A 29 -15.19 -19.49 -6.74
C PRO A 29 -13.98 -18.97 -7.55
N PRO A 30 -13.52 -17.70 -7.39
CA PRO A 30 -12.33 -17.24 -8.10
C PRO A 30 -11.06 -18.03 -7.73
N ILE A 31 -10.92 -18.39 -6.45
CA ILE A 31 -9.79 -19.19 -5.95
C ILE A 31 -9.89 -20.64 -6.45
N GLU A 32 -11.11 -21.19 -6.50
CA GLU A 32 -11.33 -22.55 -6.96
C GLU A 32 -10.99 -22.75 -8.46
N ILE A 33 -11.19 -21.73 -9.30
CA ILE A 33 -10.77 -21.77 -10.72
C ILE A 33 -9.24 -21.86 -10.81
N ILE A 34 -8.52 -21.08 -10.01
CA ILE A 34 -7.05 -21.12 -9.97
C ILE A 34 -6.59 -22.47 -9.44
N ARG A 35 -7.23 -22.98 -8.40
CA ARG A 35 -6.92 -24.28 -7.82
C ARG A 35 -7.15 -25.42 -8.84
N GLN A 36 -8.22 -25.37 -9.60
CA GLN A 36 -8.48 -26.35 -10.67
C GLN A 36 -7.32 -26.40 -11.67
N TRP A 37 -6.80 -25.21 -12.08
CA TRP A 37 -5.66 -25.20 -12.98
C TRP A 37 -4.39 -25.75 -12.31
N LEU A 38 -4.13 -25.40 -11.05
CA LEU A 38 -2.96 -25.90 -10.28
C LEU A 38 -3.00 -27.42 -10.07
N ASP A 39 -4.20 -27.99 -9.86
CA ASP A 39 -4.39 -29.43 -9.67
C ASP A 39 -4.32 -30.22 -11.00
N HIS A 40 -4.84 -29.67 -12.08
CA HIS A 40 -5.08 -30.41 -13.34
C HIS A 40 -4.33 -29.86 -14.56
N GLY A 41 -3.64 -28.74 -14.44
CA GLY A 41 -2.90 -28.11 -15.54
C GLY A 41 -3.78 -27.43 -16.58
N GLY A 42 -5.04 -27.16 -16.28
CA GLY A 42 -5.96 -26.52 -17.23
C GLY A 42 -7.35 -26.29 -16.68
N TRP A 43 -8.20 -25.73 -17.52
CA TRP A 43 -9.61 -25.48 -17.24
C TRP A 43 -10.53 -26.19 -18.22
N TYR A 44 -11.80 -26.35 -17.84
CA TYR A 44 -12.85 -26.82 -18.74
C TYR A 44 -13.43 -25.66 -19.53
N ASP A 45 -13.53 -25.86 -20.85
CA ASP A 45 -14.37 -25.03 -21.69
C ASP A 45 -15.83 -25.46 -21.51
N ARG A 46 -16.70 -24.53 -21.15
CA ARG A 46 -18.10 -24.82 -20.86
C ARG A 46 -18.97 -24.94 -22.12
N GLU A 47 -18.53 -24.35 -23.24
CA GLU A 47 -19.24 -24.42 -24.52
C GLU A 47 -18.89 -25.70 -25.27
N GLU A 48 -17.59 -25.95 -25.45
CA GLU A 48 -17.10 -27.13 -26.17
C GLU A 48 -17.01 -28.38 -25.30
N LEU A 49 -17.20 -28.27 -23.99
CA LEU A 49 -17.09 -29.36 -22.99
C LEU A 49 -15.75 -30.09 -23.06
N THR A 50 -14.70 -29.40 -23.40
CA THR A 50 -13.34 -29.91 -23.57
C THR A 50 -12.38 -29.34 -22.52
N THR A 51 -11.32 -30.10 -22.22
CA THR A 51 -10.26 -29.58 -21.32
C THR A 51 -9.27 -28.74 -22.11
N ARG A 52 -9.08 -27.50 -21.69
CA ARG A 52 -8.08 -26.60 -22.24
C ARG A 52 -6.81 -26.61 -21.37
N LYS A 53 -5.79 -27.28 -21.86
CA LYS A 53 -4.50 -27.35 -21.18
C LYS A 53 -3.77 -26.02 -21.30
N LEU A 54 -3.32 -25.47 -20.15
CA LEU A 54 -2.56 -24.25 -20.03
C LEU A 54 -1.11 -24.59 -19.69
N VAL A 55 -0.16 -24.00 -20.44
CA VAL A 55 1.26 -24.28 -20.32
C VAL A 55 2.06 -22.98 -20.17
N ASP A 56 3.26 -23.10 -19.60
CA ASP A 56 4.20 -21.98 -19.44
C ASP A 56 3.63 -20.78 -18.66
N ILE A 57 2.76 -21.05 -17.70
CA ILE A 57 2.19 -20.05 -16.80
C ILE A 57 2.65 -20.35 -15.37
N GLN A 58 3.05 -19.30 -14.65
CA GLN A 58 3.38 -19.35 -13.24
C GLN A 58 2.50 -18.36 -12.48
N PHE A 59 1.92 -18.80 -11.36
CA PHE A 59 1.20 -17.91 -10.45
C PHE A 59 2.11 -17.44 -9.32
N CYS A 60 1.99 -16.15 -9.01
CA CYS A 60 2.54 -15.51 -7.83
C CYS A 60 1.41 -14.74 -7.17
N ALA A 61 1.26 -14.85 -5.87
CA ALA A 61 0.16 -14.20 -5.16
C ALA A 61 0.64 -13.48 -3.91
N ALA A 62 -0.03 -12.39 -3.58
CA ALA A 62 0.10 -11.68 -2.32
C ALA A 62 -1.22 -11.69 -1.57
N MET A 63 -1.17 -11.78 -0.25
CA MET A 63 -2.35 -11.66 0.60
C MET A 63 -1.96 -11.13 1.98
N GLY A 64 -2.90 -10.43 2.63
CA GLY A 64 -2.79 -10.06 4.04
C GLY A 64 -3.36 -11.14 4.96
N PRO A 65 -3.17 -11.02 6.28
CA PRO A 65 -3.80 -11.92 7.24
C PRO A 65 -5.33 -11.82 7.15
N PRO A 66 -6.06 -12.91 7.54
CA PRO A 66 -7.52 -12.88 7.63
C PRO A 66 -8.01 -11.79 8.59
N GLY A 67 -9.05 -11.06 8.21
CA GLY A 67 -9.62 -9.96 8.98
C GLY A 67 -9.72 -8.66 8.16
N GLY A 68 -10.52 -7.70 8.60
CA GLY A 68 -10.66 -6.41 7.91
C GLY A 68 -11.12 -6.51 6.45
N GLY A 69 -12.05 -7.41 6.14
CA GLY A 69 -12.54 -7.64 4.77
C GLY A 69 -11.73 -8.69 3.98
N ARG A 70 -10.76 -9.35 4.61
CA ARG A 70 -9.99 -10.46 4.03
C ARG A 70 -10.42 -11.78 4.64
N ASN A 71 -10.65 -12.77 3.79
CA ASN A 71 -11.13 -14.09 4.16
C ASN A 71 -9.96 -15.07 4.35
N PRO A 72 -10.12 -16.13 5.16
CA PRO A 72 -9.15 -17.23 5.21
C PRO A 72 -9.14 -17.98 3.88
N VAL A 73 -7.96 -18.34 3.40
CA VAL A 73 -7.77 -19.21 2.23
C VAL A 73 -7.57 -20.64 2.72
N THR A 74 -8.23 -21.58 2.08
CA THR A 74 -8.18 -22.98 2.50
C THR A 74 -6.78 -23.60 2.30
N PRO A 75 -6.35 -24.54 3.17
CA PRO A 75 -5.09 -25.27 2.98
C PRO A 75 -5.01 -26.01 1.63
N ARG A 76 -6.16 -26.39 1.04
CA ARG A 76 -6.24 -27.02 -0.29
C ARG A 76 -5.67 -26.12 -1.39
N MET A 77 -5.82 -24.81 -1.28
CA MET A 77 -5.22 -23.83 -2.19
C MET A 77 -3.77 -23.53 -1.81
N LEU A 78 -3.50 -23.29 -0.52
CA LEU A 78 -2.19 -22.91 -0.03
C LEU A 78 -1.10 -23.96 -0.28
N ARG A 79 -1.46 -25.25 -0.34
CA ARG A 79 -0.50 -26.33 -0.64
C ARG A 79 0.24 -26.18 -1.96
N HIS A 80 -0.30 -25.40 -2.91
CA HIS A 80 0.30 -25.17 -4.22
C HIS A 80 1.34 -24.05 -4.23
N PHE A 81 1.46 -23.31 -3.13
CA PHE A 81 2.35 -22.17 -3.02
C PHE A 81 3.44 -22.39 -1.98
N ASN A 82 4.64 -21.94 -2.32
CA ASN A 82 5.68 -21.71 -1.33
C ASN A 82 5.36 -20.39 -0.61
N GLN A 83 5.10 -20.46 0.69
CA GLN A 83 4.68 -19.32 1.49
C GLN A 83 5.89 -18.61 2.06
N ILE A 84 5.93 -17.30 1.85
CA ILE A 84 6.94 -16.38 2.41
C ILE A 84 6.19 -15.37 3.27
N SER A 85 6.44 -15.39 4.57
CA SER A 85 5.86 -14.42 5.50
C SER A 85 6.77 -13.20 5.59
N ILE A 86 6.16 -12.01 5.48
CA ILE A 86 6.84 -10.72 5.59
C ILE A 86 6.25 -10.01 6.80
N CYS A 87 7.09 -9.58 7.73
CA CYS A 87 6.69 -8.77 8.88
C CYS A 87 6.36 -7.34 8.44
N ASP A 88 5.53 -6.65 9.22
CA ASP A 88 5.30 -5.22 9.05
C ASP A 88 6.62 -4.45 9.18
N PHE A 89 6.68 -3.31 8.50
CA PHE A 89 7.84 -2.42 8.60
C PHE A 89 7.87 -1.75 9.97
N ASP A 90 9.03 -1.80 10.60
CA ASP A 90 9.33 -1.02 11.78
C ASP A 90 9.63 0.46 11.43
N ASP A 91 9.58 1.33 12.42
CA ASP A 91 9.78 2.77 12.22
C ASP A 91 11.18 3.09 11.68
N ASP A 92 12.19 2.29 12.04
CA ASP A 92 13.55 2.48 11.55
C ASP A 92 13.66 2.17 10.04
N SER A 93 13.00 1.12 9.59
CA SER A 93 12.91 0.78 8.18
C SER A 93 12.16 1.86 7.40
N LEU A 94 11.03 2.34 7.92
CA LEU A 94 10.27 3.43 7.30
C LEU A 94 11.09 4.72 7.22
N ARG A 95 11.76 5.08 8.32
CA ARG A 95 12.66 6.24 8.37
C ARG A 95 13.74 6.16 7.29
N ARG A 96 14.39 5.00 7.19
CA ARG A 96 15.44 4.75 6.20
C ARG A 96 14.93 4.89 4.76
N VAL A 97 13.76 4.31 4.45
CA VAL A 97 13.16 4.37 3.11
C VAL A 97 12.81 5.80 2.74
N TYR A 98 12.07 6.52 3.59
CA TYR A 98 11.62 7.87 3.26
C TYR A 98 12.74 8.89 3.29
N THR A 99 13.75 8.74 4.15
CA THR A 99 14.95 9.57 4.11
C THR A 99 15.71 9.39 2.79
N ALA A 100 15.87 8.17 2.32
CA ALA A 100 16.54 7.91 1.04
C ALA A 100 15.79 8.55 -0.14
N ILE A 101 14.45 8.47 -0.15
CA ILE A 101 13.60 9.10 -1.18
C ILE A 101 13.73 10.62 -1.13
N THR A 102 13.68 11.19 0.07
CA THR A 102 13.71 12.63 0.27
C THR A 102 15.08 13.21 -0.09
N ASP A 103 16.18 12.53 0.29
CA ASP A 103 17.54 12.90 -0.10
C ASP A 103 17.75 12.86 -1.62
N TRP A 104 17.21 11.83 -2.28
CA TRP A 104 17.24 11.75 -3.73
C TRP A 104 16.49 12.92 -4.37
N TRP A 105 15.29 13.23 -3.87
CA TRP A 105 14.49 14.35 -4.37
C TRP A 105 15.19 15.69 -4.17
N CYS A 106 15.74 15.97 -2.98
CA CYS A 106 16.47 17.20 -2.70
C CYS A 106 17.64 17.44 -3.67
N ARG A 107 18.38 16.37 -3.99
CA ARG A 107 19.48 16.43 -4.97
C ARG A 107 18.98 16.69 -6.39
N ARG A 108 17.91 16.01 -6.80
CA ARG A 108 17.33 16.14 -8.14
C ARG A 108 16.69 17.52 -8.35
N ALA A 109 15.98 18.02 -7.37
CA ALA A 109 15.32 19.32 -7.42
C ALA A 109 16.27 20.50 -7.18
N SER A 110 17.55 20.23 -6.88
CA SER A 110 18.55 21.27 -6.57
C SER A 110 18.14 22.14 -5.37
N VAL A 111 17.55 21.56 -4.35
CA VAL A 111 17.21 22.24 -3.11
C VAL A 111 18.50 22.80 -2.48
N PRO A 112 18.53 24.05 -1.99
CA PRO A 112 19.71 24.63 -1.35
C PRO A 112 20.23 23.75 -0.21
N LYS A 113 21.56 23.65 -0.08
CA LYS A 113 22.21 22.73 0.89
C LYS A 113 21.85 23.01 2.35
N ASP A 114 21.66 24.25 2.71
CA ASP A 114 21.22 24.69 4.04
C ASP A 114 19.81 24.18 4.40
N VAL A 115 18.94 24.06 3.41
CA VAL A 115 17.58 23.50 3.54
C VAL A 115 17.62 21.98 3.44
N GLY A 116 18.33 21.43 2.45
CA GLY A 116 18.32 20.01 2.09
C GLY A 116 19.13 19.07 3.01
N LEU A 117 19.96 19.58 3.93
CA LEU A 117 20.83 18.74 4.75
C LEU A 117 20.17 18.20 6.03
N LYS A 118 19.40 18.99 6.73
CA LYS A 118 18.87 18.64 8.06
C LYS A 118 17.34 18.59 8.12
N LEU A 119 16.67 19.51 7.43
CA LEU A 119 15.23 19.65 7.53
C LEU A 119 14.46 18.46 6.96
N PRO A 120 14.81 17.87 5.80
CA PRO A 120 14.09 16.72 5.25
C PRO A 120 14.04 15.53 6.21
N GLY A 121 15.14 15.20 6.89
CA GLY A 121 15.17 14.13 7.89
C GLY A 121 14.21 14.39 9.06
N LYS A 122 14.14 15.62 9.56
CA LYS A 122 13.19 16.01 10.61
C LYS A 122 11.74 15.91 10.13
N LEU A 123 11.45 16.32 8.89
CA LEU A 123 10.12 16.20 8.31
C LEU A 123 9.71 14.73 8.09
N VAL A 124 10.65 13.83 7.80
CA VAL A 124 10.39 12.38 7.76
C VAL A 124 10.00 11.89 9.15
N GLU A 125 10.73 12.25 10.19
CA GLU A 125 10.42 11.89 11.57
C GLU A 125 9.04 12.41 11.99
N ALA A 126 8.74 13.69 11.72
CA ALA A 126 7.43 14.27 11.98
C ALA A 126 6.31 13.54 11.23
N THR A 127 6.53 13.17 9.97
CA THR A 127 5.54 12.41 9.19
C THR A 127 5.26 11.03 9.81
N LEU A 128 6.28 10.32 10.27
CA LEU A 128 6.14 9.03 10.94
C LEU A 128 5.41 9.18 12.27
N GLU A 129 5.72 10.20 13.05
CA GLU A 129 5.02 10.50 14.31
C GLU A 129 3.54 10.81 14.07
N ILE A 130 3.22 11.63 13.07
CA ILE A 130 1.85 11.91 12.64
C ILE A 130 1.15 10.60 12.27
N TYR A 131 1.77 9.78 11.43
CA TYR A 131 1.20 8.50 11.01
C TYR A 131 0.90 7.57 12.19
N ASN A 132 1.85 7.38 13.10
CA ASN A 132 1.70 6.51 14.25
C ASN A 132 0.62 7.04 15.21
N THR A 133 0.56 8.35 15.42
CA THR A 133 -0.44 8.98 16.27
C THR A 133 -1.84 8.86 15.69
N ILE A 134 -2.02 9.14 14.41
CA ILE A 134 -3.31 8.98 13.73
C ILE A 134 -3.79 7.54 13.77
N LYS A 135 -2.90 6.58 13.51
CA LYS A 135 -3.22 5.15 13.54
C LYS A 135 -3.69 4.68 14.92
N ARG A 136 -3.22 5.33 15.98
CA ARG A 136 -3.60 5.02 17.37
C ARG A 136 -4.87 5.73 17.82
N GLU A 137 -5.02 7.01 17.47
CA GLU A 137 -6.12 7.85 17.98
C GLU A 137 -7.38 7.80 17.10
N LEU A 138 -7.21 7.77 15.77
CA LEU A 138 -8.32 7.81 14.82
C LEU A 138 -8.63 6.39 14.29
N LEU A 139 -9.32 5.62 15.12
CA LEU A 139 -9.70 4.25 14.80
C LEU A 139 -10.92 4.19 13.87
N PRO A 140 -11.02 3.18 12.99
CA PRO A 140 -12.18 2.99 12.14
C PRO A 140 -13.42 2.62 12.98
N THR A 141 -14.52 3.28 12.69
CA THR A 141 -15.84 2.99 13.24
C THR A 141 -16.83 2.76 12.09
N PRO A 142 -18.04 2.21 12.34
CA PRO A 142 -19.05 2.03 11.28
C PRO A 142 -19.36 3.31 10.50
N MET A 143 -19.35 4.47 11.16
CA MET A 143 -19.57 5.78 10.51
C MET A 143 -18.31 6.36 9.87
N LYS A 144 -17.11 5.92 10.30
CA LYS A 144 -15.81 6.38 9.84
C LYS A 144 -14.98 5.19 9.33
N SER A 145 -15.59 4.31 8.53
CA SER A 145 -14.98 3.04 8.07
C SER A 145 -13.69 3.23 7.25
N HIS A 146 -13.49 4.42 6.67
CA HIS A 146 -12.31 4.77 5.88
C HIS A 146 -11.14 5.31 6.71
N TYR A 147 -11.26 5.37 8.05
CA TYR A 147 -10.14 5.72 8.94
C TYR A 147 -9.15 4.56 9.07
N THR A 148 -8.70 4.07 7.93
CA THR A 148 -7.66 3.06 7.80
C THR A 148 -6.43 3.71 7.21
N TYR A 149 -5.35 3.77 7.99
CA TYR A 149 -4.10 4.42 7.61
C TYR A 149 -3.03 3.38 7.34
N ASN A 150 -2.30 3.56 6.25
CA ASN A 150 -1.27 2.62 5.82
C ASN A 150 -0.05 3.38 5.24
N MET A 151 1.00 2.64 4.91
CA MET A 151 2.22 3.22 4.34
C MET A 151 2.00 3.96 3.02
N ARG A 152 0.93 3.62 2.27
CA ARG A 152 0.60 4.33 1.02
C ARG A 152 0.24 5.79 1.30
N ASP A 153 -0.31 6.09 2.47
CA ASP A 153 -0.64 7.47 2.85
C ASP A 153 0.63 8.28 3.12
N ILE A 154 1.63 7.71 3.82
CA ILE A 154 2.94 8.34 3.96
C ILE A 154 3.57 8.57 2.57
N SER A 155 3.51 7.54 1.71
CA SER A 155 4.05 7.64 0.35
C SER A 155 3.39 8.74 -0.47
N LYS A 156 2.08 8.99 -0.30
CA LYS A 156 1.36 10.09 -0.98
C LYS A 156 1.84 11.47 -0.53
N VAL A 157 2.17 11.64 0.77
CA VAL A 157 2.76 12.91 1.25
C VAL A 157 4.06 13.18 0.51
N TRP A 158 4.99 12.23 0.52
CA TRP A 158 6.29 12.40 -0.14
C TRP A 158 6.20 12.46 -1.66
N GLN A 159 5.24 11.77 -2.25
CA GLN A 159 4.94 11.91 -3.68
C GLN A 159 4.51 13.34 -3.99
N GLY A 160 3.57 13.91 -3.22
CA GLY A 160 3.12 15.29 -3.41
C GLY A 160 4.26 16.30 -3.25
N VAL A 161 5.06 16.18 -2.20
CA VAL A 161 6.26 17.00 -2.01
C VAL A 161 7.22 16.89 -3.20
N SER A 162 7.42 15.70 -3.75
CA SER A 162 8.35 15.47 -4.86
C SER A 162 7.82 15.92 -6.22
N MET A 163 6.54 16.20 -6.35
CA MET A 163 5.88 16.64 -7.60
C MET A 163 5.90 18.16 -7.79
N ILE A 164 6.42 18.93 -6.84
CA ILE A 164 6.50 20.40 -6.98
C ILE A 164 7.35 20.79 -8.20
N GLY A 165 6.85 21.76 -8.99
CA GLY A 165 7.55 22.22 -10.20
C GLY A 165 8.80 23.03 -9.91
N GLU A 166 8.73 23.89 -8.89
CA GLU A 166 9.85 24.72 -8.44
C GLU A 166 10.33 24.29 -7.06
N ALA A 167 11.63 24.07 -6.92
CA ALA A 167 12.22 23.65 -5.65
C ALA A 167 12.08 24.73 -4.57
N PRO A 168 11.73 24.37 -3.32
CA PRO A 168 11.69 25.31 -2.21
C PRO A 168 13.09 25.91 -1.96
N GLN A 169 13.16 27.24 -1.87
CA GLN A 169 14.41 27.97 -1.74
C GLN A 169 14.82 28.24 -0.28
N ASN A 170 13.88 28.09 0.65
CA ASN A 170 14.13 28.29 2.07
C ASN A 170 13.36 27.25 2.92
N GLN A 171 13.71 27.18 4.20
CA GLN A 171 13.12 26.22 5.14
C GLN A 171 11.61 26.42 5.28
N LEU A 172 11.13 27.65 5.31
CA LEU A 172 9.70 27.96 5.47
C LEU A 172 8.87 27.45 4.28
N GLU A 173 9.39 27.58 3.06
CA GLU A 173 8.72 27.05 1.86
C GLU A 173 8.63 25.53 1.90
N LEU A 174 9.68 24.84 2.33
CA LEU A 174 9.67 23.39 2.45
C LEU A 174 8.71 22.93 3.55
N ILE A 175 8.66 23.59 4.70
CA ILE A 175 7.70 23.30 5.77
C ILE A 175 6.27 23.52 5.29
N ARG A 176 6.00 24.63 4.59
CA ARG A 176 4.67 24.92 4.04
C ARG A 176 4.23 23.86 3.03
N LEU A 177 5.12 23.46 2.13
CA LEU A 177 4.85 22.40 1.16
C LEU A 177 4.53 21.08 1.86
N TRP A 178 5.36 20.68 2.80
CA TRP A 178 5.16 19.47 3.57
C TRP A 178 3.85 19.50 4.38
N SER A 179 3.58 20.62 5.06
CA SER A 179 2.33 20.78 5.81
C SER A 179 1.10 20.72 4.91
N HIS A 180 1.16 21.36 3.73
CA HIS A 180 0.08 21.28 2.74
C HIS A 180 -0.18 19.85 2.30
N GLU A 181 0.85 19.09 1.94
CA GLU A 181 0.69 17.70 1.51
C GLU A 181 0.23 16.79 2.64
N THR A 182 0.68 17.06 3.87
CA THR A 182 0.22 16.34 5.07
C THR A 182 -1.26 16.59 5.34
N LEU A 183 -1.71 17.85 5.25
CA LEU A 183 -3.13 18.19 5.36
C LEU A 183 -3.95 17.53 4.26
N ARG A 184 -3.51 17.59 3.02
CA ARG A 184 -4.19 16.99 1.88
C ARG A 184 -4.40 15.48 2.05
N VAL A 185 -3.42 14.78 2.61
CA VAL A 185 -3.49 13.31 2.75
C VAL A 185 -4.25 12.88 3.99
N PHE A 186 -4.04 13.53 5.12
CA PHE A 186 -4.58 13.08 6.41
C PHE A 186 -5.79 13.88 6.87
N HIS A 187 -5.77 15.22 6.77
CA HIS A 187 -6.83 16.07 7.26
C HIS A 187 -8.07 16.06 6.36
N ASP A 188 -7.90 16.18 5.04
CA ASP A 188 -9.03 16.36 4.11
C ASP A 188 -9.96 15.15 4.06
N ARG A 189 -9.49 13.99 4.50
CA ARG A 189 -10.31 12.77 4.60
C ARG A 189 -11.08 12.65 5.91
N LEU A 190 -10.87 13.55 6.87
CA LEU A 190 -11.56 13.51 8.16
C LEU A 190 -13.02 14.00 8.02
N VAL A 191 -13.92 13.29 8.70
CA VAL A 191 -15.36 13.48 8.53
C VAL A 191 -15.91 14.63 9.35
N ASN A 192 -15.54 14.70 10.64
CA ASN A 192 -16.08 15.65 11.59
C ASN A 192 -15.07 16.75 11.96
N ASP A 193 -15.60 17.87 12.39
CA ASP A 193 -14.79 19.05 12.71
C ASP A 193 -13.92 18.85 13.96
N GLU A 194 -14.35 18.01 14.91
CA GLU A 194 -13.55 17.65 16.08
C GLU A 194 -12.22 16.98 15.67
N ASP A 195 -12.27 15.96 14.81
CA ASP A 195 -11.09 15.27 14.31
C ASP A 195 -10.21 16.21 13.48
N ARG A 196 -10.84 17.12 12.69
CA ARG A 196 -10.12 18.10 11.88
C ARG A 196 -9.36 19.11 12.73
N MET A 197 -10.02 19.65 13.75
CA MET A 197 -9.40 20.59 14.68
C MET A 197 -8.28 19.92 15.47
N TRP A 198 -8.55 18.72 16.00
CA TRP A 198 -7.53 17.93 16.69
C TRP A 198 -6.28 17.72 15.82
N PHE A 199 -6.47 17.31 14.56
CA PHE A 199 -5.36 17.09 13.65
C PHE A 199 -4.60 18.39 13.32
N PHE A 200 -5.33 19.47 13.12
CA PHE A 200 -4.72 20.77 12.83
C PHE A 200 -3.87 21.28 13.99
N ASP A 201 -4.37 21.17 15.22
CA ASP A 201 -3.64 21.56 16.42
C ASP A 201 -2.41 20.66 16.64
N PHE A 202 -2.54 19.37 16.36
CA PHE A 202 -1.41 18.43 16.41
C PHE A 202 -0.33 18.77 15.37
N LEU A 203 -0.72 19.03 14.14
CA LEU A 203 0.24 19.45 13.09
C LEU A 203 0.93 20.74 13.45
N LYS A 204 0.22 21.70 14.05
CA LYS A 204 0.80 22.97 14.50
C LYS A 204 1.89 22.76 15.55
N GLN A 205 1.67 21.89 16.52
CA GLN A 205 2.68 21.53 17.53
C GLN A 205 3.93 20.88 16.93
N MET A 206 3.78 20.21 15.78
CA MET A 206 4.91 19.60 15.09
C MET A 206 5.75 20.61 14.28
N VAL A 207 5.18 21.75 13.93
CA VAL A 207 5.85 22.80 13.14
C VAL A 207 6.54 23.83 14.02
N ASP A 208 6.02 24.09 15.23
CA ASP A 208 6.59 25.00 16.23
C ASP A 208 7.86 24.39 16.87
#